data_fed57ecfbd92c71b2a7486c4f61ba1cc
#
_entry.id   fed57ecfbd92c71b2a7486c4f61ba1cc
#
_cell.length_a   1.000
_cell.length_b   1.000
_cell.length_c   1.000
_cell.angle_alpha   90.00
_cell.angle_beta   90.00
_cell.angle_gamma   90.00
#
_symmetry.space_group_name_H-M   'P 1'
#
loop_
_entity.id
_entity.type
_entity.pdbx_description
1 polymer ?
#
loop_
_entity_poly.entity_id
_entity_poly.type
_entity_poly.pdbx_seq_one_letter_code
_entity_poly.pdbx_strand_id
1 'polypeptide(L)'
;MRKLALSDEILMKIEKPARYIGGEVNAVTKKLDDIDVRFAMCFPDVYEIGMSHLGIQILYDMFNRRDDVWCERVYSPWVDLDKVLREENIPLFAL
;
A
#
# COMPACT_ATOMS: atom_id res chain seq x y z
N MET A 1 -8.02 -11.31 -7.65
CA MET A 1 -6.62 -11.25 -7.19
C MET A 1 -6.61 -10.93 -5.70
N ARG A 2 -5.90 -11.73 -4.93
CA ARG A 2 -5.87 -11.56 -3.47
C ARG A 2 -4.80 -10.54 -3.07
N LYS A 3 -5.13 -9.67 -2.10
CA LYS A 3 -4.17 -8.71 -1.57
C LYS A 3 -3.08 -9.44 -0.79
N LEU A 4 -1.83 -9.07 -1.02
CA LEU A 4 -0.70 -9.63 -0.30
C LEU A 4 -0.64 -9.03 1.11
N ALA A 5 -0.37 -9.86 2.09
CA ALA A 5 -0.17 -9.44 3.48
C ALA A 5 1.08 -10.10 4.05
N LEU A 6 1.82 -9.37 4.87
CA LEU A 6 3.00 -9.89 5.54
C LEU A 6 2.59 -10.76 6.74
N SER A 7 3.36 -11.83 7.00
CA SER A 7 3.16 -12.65 8.18
C SER A 7 3.53 -11.89 9.46
N ASP A 8 2.98 -12.30 10.59
CA ASP A 8 3.31 -11.69 11.88
C ASP A 8 4.79 -11.86 12.21
N GLU A 9 5.40 -12.97 11.82
CA GLU A 9 6.82 -13.20 12.02
C GLU A 9 7.68 -12.15 11.31
N ILE A 10 7.33 -11.79 10.08
CA ILE A 10 8.02 -10.74 9.34
C ILE A 10 7.79 -9.38 10.00
N LEU A 11 6.54 -9.08 10.37
CA LEU A 11 6.20 -7.80 11.01
C LEU A 11 6.95 -7.60 12.33
N MET A 12 7.21 -8.66 13.07
CA MET A 12 7.98 -8.60 14.32
C MET A 12 9.45 -8.26 14.11
N LYS A 13 10.00 -8.48 12.91
CA LYS A 13 11.38 -8.15 12.55
C LYS A 13 11.56 -6.71 12.09
N ILE A 14 10.47 -5.97 11.92
CA ILE A 14 10.46 -4.64 11.33
C ILE A 14 10.29 -3.60 12.43
N GLU A 15 11.06 -2.50 12.36
CA GLU A 15 11.05 -1.44 13.37
C GLU A 15 9.71 -0.72 13.44
N LYS A 16 9.09 -0.42 12.29
CA LYS A 16 7.81 0.28 12.22
C LYS A 16 6.81 -0.48 11.35
N PRO A 17 6.25 -1.58 11.83
CA PRO A 17 5.37 -2.42 11.01
C PRO A 17 4.09 -1.71 10.55
N ALA A 18 3.63 -0.70 11.27
CA ALA A 18 2.44 0.06 10.88
C ALA A 18 2.55 0.72 9.50
N ARG A 19 3.77 0.94 9.00
CA ARG A 19 4.01 1.46 7.65
C ARG A 19 3.46 0.54 6.56
N TYR A 20 3.29 -0.75 6.85
CA TYR A 20 3.12 -1.79 5.83
C TYR A 20 1.86 -2.62 5.98
N ILE A 21 1.00 -2.31 6.93
CA ILE A 21 -0.20 -3.12 7.20
C ILE A 21 -1.47 -2.52 6.59
N GLY A 22 -1.43 -1.28 6.13
CA GLY A 22 -2.61 -0.60 5.62
C GLY A 22 -3.62 -0.28 6.71
N GLY A 23 -4.89 -0.12 6.35
CA GLY A 23 -5.97 0.08 7.31
C GLY A 23 -6.02 1.47 7.94
N GLU A 24 -5.42 2.46 7.32
CA GLU A 24 -5.52 3.85 7.76
C GLU A 24 -6.98 4.32 7.74
N VAL A 25 -7.33 5.32 8.56
CA VAL A 25 -8.71 5.81 8.71
C VAL A 25 -9.37 6.14 7.38
N ASN A 26 -8.62 6.73 6.44
CA ASN A 26 -9.11 7.13 5.13
C ASN A 26 -8.78 6.13 4.02
N ALA A 27 -8.31 4.93 4.36
CA ALA A 27 -8.02 3.91 3.37
C ALA A 27 -9.30 3.38 2.74
N VAL A 28 -9.26 3.20 1.41
CA VAL A 28 -10.39 2.71 0.63
C VAL A 28 -10.17 1.25 0.27
N THR A 29 -11.14 0.40 0.58
CA THR A 29 -11.15 -1.01 0.18
C THR A 29 -12.45 -1.29 -0.57
N LYS A 30 -12.36 -1.93 -1.74
CA LYS A 30 -13.51 -2.22 -2.58
C LYS A 30 -13.58 -3.71 -2.93
N LYS A 31 -14.77 -4.17 -3.33
CA LYS A 31 -14.96 -5.55 -3.80
C LYS A 31 -14.49 -5.66 -5.24
N LEU A 32 -13.66 -6.65 -5.55
CA LEU A 32 -13.13 -6.84 -6.90
C LEU A 32 -14.20 -7.01 -7.96
N ASP A 33 -15.33 -7.63 -7.62
CA ASP A 33 -16.41 -7.87 -8.57
C ASP A 33 -17.06 -6.59 -9.11
N ASP A 34 -16.97 -5.50 -8.36
CA ASP A 34 -17.57 -4.21 -8.70
C ASP A 34 -16.60 -3.28 -9.43
N ILE A 35 -15.34 -3.73 -9.64
CA ILE A 35 -14.27 -2.89 -10.13
C ILE A 35 -13.90 -3.23 -11.57
N ASP A 36 -13.92 -2.22 -12.45
CA ASP A 36 -13.45 -2.35 -13.83
C ASP A 36 -11.96 -2.03 -13.95
N VAL A 37 -11.46 -1.09 -13.15
CA VAL A 37 -10.05 -0.68 -13.15
C VAL A 37 -9.48 -0.72 -11.74
N ARG A 38 -8.42 -1.50 -11.56
CA ARG A 38 -7.65 -1.53 -10.32
C ARG A 38 -6.21 -1.17 -10.62
N PHE A 39 -5.66 -0.20 -9.92
CA PHE A 39 -4.27 0.18 -10.11
C PHE A 39 -3.62 0.64 -8.82
N ALA A 40 -2.30 0.57 -8.78
CA ALA A 40 -1.50 0.99 -7.65
C ALA A 40 -0.78 2.29 -8.00
N MET A 41 -1.01 3.33 -7.22
CA MET A 41 -0.28 4.59 -7.33
C MET A 41 1.01 4.46 -6.52
N CYS A 42 2.13 4.40 -7.22
CA CYS A 42 3.44 4.18 -6.62
C CYS A 42 4.13 5.52 -6.38
N PHE A 43 4.47 5.81 -5.15
CA PHE A 43 5.21 7.00 -4.77
C PHE A 43 6.62 6.60 -4.34
N PRO A 44 7.69 7.16 -4.93
CA PRO A 44 9.05 6.67 -4.75
C PRO A 44 9.71 7.19 -3.45
N ASP A 45 9.00 7.08 -2.34
CA ASP A 45 9.51 7.45 -1.02
C ASP A 45 8.82 6.63 0.04
N VAL A 46 9.29 6.75 1.28
CA VAL A 46 8.77 5.97 2.40
C VAL A 46 7.37 6.42 2.80
N TYR A 47 6.71 5.56 3.56
CA TYR A 47 5.31 5.71 3.97
C TYR A 47 4.98 7.10 4.55
N GLU A 48 5.77 7.60 5.52
CA GLU A 48 5.47 8.87 6.18
C GLU A 48 5.52 10.05 5.21
N ILE A 49 6.43 10.04 4.27
CA ILE A 49 6.55 11.09 3.26
C ILE A 49 5.41 10.98 2.25
N GLY A 50 5.13 9.77 1.77
CA GLY A 50 4.04 9.53 0.83
C GLY A 50 2.68 9.89 1.41
N MET A 51 2.40 9.48 2.66
CA MET A 51 1.13 9.79 3.32
C MET A 51 0.97 11.27 3.64
N SER A 52 2.07 12.01 3.75
CA SER A 52 2.05 13.47 3.96
C SER A 52 1.99 14.27 2.66
N HIS A 53 2.12 13.62 1.51
CA HIS A 53 2.13 14.30 0.22
C HIS A 53 0.71 14.63 -0.23
N LEU A 54 0.34 15.90 -0.20
CA LEU A 54 -1.03 16.35 -0.47
C LEU A 54 -1.50 15.95 -1.88
N GLY A 55 -0.66 16.09 -2.90
CA GLY A 55 -1.02 15.73 -4.28
C GLY A 55 -1.43 14.27 -4.42
N ILE A 56 -0.70 13.35 -3.77
CA ILE A 56 -1.03 11.92 -3.77
C ILE A 56 -2.34 11.67 -3.05
N GLN A 57 -2.60 12.34 -1.93
CA GLN A 57 -3.85 12.20 -1.19
C GLN A 57 -5.05 12.68 -2.01
N ILE A 58 -4.91 13.79 -2.71
CA ILE A 58 -5.96 14.33 -3.57
C ILE A 58 -6.27 13.36 -4.72
N LEU A 59 -5.25 12.84 -5.40
CA LEU A 59 -5.42 11.89 -6.50
C LEU A 59 -6.05 10.58 -6.01
N TYR A 60 -5.60 10.06 -4.88
CA TYR A 60 -6.15 8.85 -4.28
C TYR A 60 -7.65 9.01 -4.01
N ASP A 61 -8.06 10.13 -3.39
CA ASP A 61 -9.46 10.42 -3.11
C ASP A 61 -10.26 10.58 -4.41
N MET A 62 -9.73 11.33 -5.36
CA MET A 62 -10.40 11.60 -6.62
C MET A 62 -10.68 10.32 -7.43
N PHE A 63 -9.70 9.46 -7.56
CA PHE A 63 -9.88 8.20 -8.30
C PHE A 63 -10.82 7.25 -7.56
N ASN A 64 -10.76 7.19 -6.24
CA ASN A 64 -11.59 6.28 -5.45
C ASN A 64 -13.04 6.75 -5.28
N ARG A 65 -13.37 7.98 -5.68
CA ARG A 65 -14.76 8.44 -5.75
C ARG A 65 -15.55 7.75 -6.86
N ARG A 66 -14.85 7.19 -7.86
CA ARG A 66 -15.51 6.40 -8.92
C ARG A 66 -15.82 5.01 -8.39
N ASP A 67 -17.05 4.54 -8.63
CA ASP A 67 -17.49 3.22 -8.17
C ASP A 67 -16.76 2.08 -8.89
N ASP A 68 -16.32 2.31 -10.13
CA ASP A 68 -15.69 1.31 -10.99
C ASP A 68 -14.16 1.28 -10.90
N VAL A 69 -13.57 2.13 -10.09
CA VAL A 69 -12.11 2.27 -9.96
C VAL A 69 -11.66 2.03 -8.52
N TRP A 70 -10.60 1.25 -8.37
CA TRP A 70 -9.92 1.09 -7.09
C TRP A 70 -8.47 1.52 -7.24
N CYS A 71 -8.12 2.64 -6.63
CA CYS A 71 -6.75 3.14 -6.55
C CYS A 71 -6.14 2.73 -5.22
N GLU A 72 -5.05 1.99 -5.26
CA GLU A 72 -4.28 1.60 -4.10
C GLU A 72 -2.97 2.38 -4.04
N ARG A 73 -2.28 2.34 -2.91
CA ARG A 73 -1.04 3.08 -2.71
C ARG A 73 0.12 2.13 -2.47
N VAL A 74 1.25 2.44 -3.08
CA VAL A 74 2.52 1.72 -2.87
C VAL A 74 3.59 2.74 -2.54
N TYR A 75 4.31 2.52 -1.44
CA TYR A 75 5.44 3.34 -1.03
C TYR A 75 6.71 2.52 -1.01
N SER A 76 7.86 3.18 -1.11
CA SER A 76 9.14 2.49 -1.00
C SER A 76 9.32 1.94 0.43
N PRO A 77 9.75 0.68 0.58
CA PRO A 77 10.04 0.13 1.89
C PRO A 77 11.30 0.77 2.47
N TRP A 78 11.36 0.87 3.79
CA TRP A 78 12.61 1.21 4.46
C TRP A 78 13.58 0.03 4.35
N VAL A 79 14.84 0.26 4.70
CA VAL A 79 15.91 -0.73 4.50
C VAL A 79 15.65 -2.07 5.19
N ASP A 80 14.99 -2.08 6.34
CA ASP A 80 14.68 -3.31 7.07
C ASP A 80 13.69 -4.21 6.30
N LEU A 81 12.59 -3.64 5.83
CA LEU A 81 11.63 -4.40 5.03
C LEU A 81 12.19 -4.76 3.65
N ASP A 82 12.92 -3.86 3.01
CA ASP A 82 13.53 -4.14 1.70
C ASP A 82 14.42 -5.39 1.78
N LYS A 83 15.22 -5.49 2.83
CA LYS A 83 16.07 -6.67 3.06
C LYS A 83 15.24 -7.94 3.17
N VAL A 84 14.17 -7.94 3.99
CA VAL A 84 13.31 -9.10 4.19
C VAL A 84 12.58 -9.50 2.90
N LEU A 85 12.07 -8.52 2.16
CA LEU A 85 11.39 -8.81 0.89
C LEU A 85 12.32 -9.50 -0.10
N ARG A 86 13.59 -9.08 -0.18
CA ARG A 86 14.57 -9.70 -1.07
C ARG A 86 14.95 -11.10 -0.60
N GLU A 87 15.15 -11.29 0.69
CA GLU A 87 15.52 -12.60 1.27
C GLU A 87 14.40 -13.63 1.11
N GLU A 88 13.14 -13.22 1.26
CA GLU A 88 11.96 -14.08 1.22
C GLU A 88 11.32 -14.17 -0.16
N ASN A 89 11.88 -13.48 -1.16
CA ASN A 89 11.32 -13.41 -2.52
C ASN A 89 9.86 -12.92 -2.53
N ILE A 90 9.56 -11.90 -1.73
CA ILE A 90 8.23 -11.30 -1.67
C ILE A 90 8.22 -10.04 -2.54
N PRO A 91 7.28 -9.89 -3.47
CA PRO A 91 7.18 -8.68 -4.28
C PRO A 91 6.68 -7.49 -3.46
N LEU A 92 7.01 -6.29 -3.91
CA LEU A 92 6.44 -5.08 -3.34
C LEU A 92 4.92 -5.08 -3.56
N PHE A 93 4.18 -4.58 -2.59
CA PHE A 93 2.73 -4.69 -2.57
C PHE A 93 2.05 -3.37 -2.21
N ALA A 94 0.77 -3.26 -2.59
CA ALA A 94 -0.07 -2.12 -2.24
C ALA A 94 -0.61 -2.24 -0.81
N LEU A 95 -0.79 -1.11 -0.19
CA LEU A 95 -1.38 -1.01 1.16
C LEU A 95 -2.90 -1.01 1.11
#